data_804621183a9d6febeb45f20e5d099d89
#
_entry.id   804621183a9d6febeb45f20e5d099d89
#
_cell.length_a   1.000
_cell.length_b   1.000
_cell.length_c   1.000
_cell.angle_alpha   90.00
_cell.angle_beta   90.00
_cell.angle_gamma   90.00
#
_symmetry.space_group_name_H-M   'P 1'
#
loop_
_entity.id
_entity.type
_entity.pdbx_description
1 polymer ?
#
loop_
_entity_poly.entity_id
_entity_poly.type
_entity_poly.pdbx_seq_one_letter_code
_entity_poly.pdbx_strand_id
1 'polypeptide(L)'
;PSPMTNSTIAASNWGFPTVIRFGPGRIAELAEACLSLGMKNPLLVTDPGVVNLPMISDAVAANNAAGLPTAVFSDIQGNPVGSDVERGLNVLRSGNHDGVIVFGGGSAMDAGKTIAFMAGQTLSMFDFEDRGDNWTHADPNGILPIVAVPTTSGTGSEVGRATVIIDEADHTKKILFHPQMLPGIVIEDPELTIGLPASITAWTGMDALAHCLE
;
A
#
# COMPACT_ATOMS: atom_id res chain seq x y z
N PRO A 1 -23.20 -15.60 32.41
CA PRO A 1 -22.24 -15.20 31.39
C PRO A 1 -21.61 -13.88 31.84
N SER A 2 -20.32 -13.95 32.22
CA SER A 2 -19.56 -12.74 32.54
C SER A 2 -19.38 -11.90 31.30
N PRO A 3 -19.46 -10.56 31.37
CA PRO A 3 -19.19 -9.73 30.19
C PRO A 3 -17.73 -9.95 29.79
N MET A 4 -17.53 -10.19 28.49
CA MET A 4 -16.18 -10.18 27.93
C MET A 4 -15.58 -8.81 28.18
N THR A 5 -14.52 -8.78 28.94
CA THR A 5 -13.72 -7.57 29.13
C THR A 5 -13.19 -7.15 27.76
N ASN A 6 -13.56 -5.95 27.28
CA ASN A 6 -12.91 -5.32 26.15
C ASN A 6 -11.40 -5.33 26.41
N SER A 7 -10.69 -6.24 25.78
CA SER A 7 -9.23 -6.14 25.76
C SER A 7 -8.89 -4.94 24.87
N THR A 8 -8.59 -3.83 25.48
CA THR A 8 -8.08 -2.66 24.75
C THR A 8 -6.69 -3.02 24.22
N ILE A 9 -6.61 -3.18 22.88
CA ILE A 9 -5.32 -3.33 22.21
C ILE A 9 -4.57 -2.01 22.40
N ALA A 10 -3.39 -2.08 23.03
CA ALA A 10 -2.57 -0.90 23.28
C ALA A 10 -1.97 -0.38 21.96
N ALA A 11 -2.01 0.94 21.77
CA ALA A 11 -1.29 1.58 20.67
C ALA A 11 0.23 1.43 20.88
N SER A 12 0.96 1.15 19.80
CA SER A 12 2.41 0.98 19.83
C SER A 12 3.07 1.49 18.54
N ASN A 13 4.37 1.76 18.61
CA ASN A 13 5.20 2.13 17.47
C ASN A 13 6.37 1.15 17.36
N TRP A 14 6.57 0.62 16.17
CA TRP A 14 7.74 -0.22 15.87
C TRP A 14 8.49 0.41 14.70
N GLY A 15 9.81 0.37 14.76
CA GLY A 15 10.67 0.90 13.70
C GLY A 15 11.73 -0.11 13.32
N PHE A 16 11.50 -0.88 12.23
CA PHE A 16 12.52 -1.72 11.62
C PHE A 16 12.06 -2.22 10.24
N PRO A 17 12.72 -1.82 9.19
CA PRO A 17 13.34 -0.51 8.92
C PRO A 17 12.28 0.57 8.73
N THR A 18 11.00 0.17 8.65
CA THR A 18 9.82 1.03 8.48
C THR A 18 9.26 1.43 9.85
N VAL A 19 8.74 2.64 9.94
CA VAL A 19 7.99 3.08 11.13
C VAL A 19 6.59 2.48 11.07
N ILE A 20 6.28 1.56 12.00
CA ILE A 20 4.96 0.92 12.11
C ILE A 20 4.19 1.59 13.24
N ARG A 21 3.01 2.12 12.92
CA ARG A 21 2.05 2.71 13.84
C ARG A 21 0.89 1.75 14.03
N PHE A 22 0.96 0.91 15.05
CA PHE A 22 -0.05 -0.10 15.34
C PHE A 22 -1.03 0.35 16.43
N GLY A 23 -2.31 0.13 16.21
CA GLY A 23 -3.36 0.28 17.23
C GLY A 23 -4.70 0.77 16.66
N PRO A 24 -5.81 0.55 17.40
CA PRO A 24 -7.14 0.97 16.96
C PRO A 24 -7.25 2.49 16.87
N GLY A 25 -7.94 2.98 15.84
CA GLY A 25 -8.15 4.39 15.56
C GLY A 25 -6.93 5.12 15.00
N ARG A 26 -5.80 4.45 14.77
CA ARG A 26 -4.58 5.11 14.28
C ARG A 26 -4.65 5.57 12.84
N ILE A 27 -5.67 5.18 12.09
CA ILE A 27 -5.95 5.75 10.77
C ILE A 27 -6.10 7.29 10.82
N ALA A 28 -6.51 7.84 11.94
CA ALA A 28 -6.59 9.30 12.15
C ALA A 28 -5.24 10.01 12.01
N GLU A 29 -4.12 9.30 12.07
CA GLU A 29 -2.76 9.84 11.91
C GLU A 29 -2.32 9.89 10.43
N LEU A 30 -3.17 9.48 9.46
CA LEU A 30 -2.79 9.36 8.06
C LEU A 30 -2.26 10.67 7.47
N ALA A 31 -2.96 11.78 7.68
CA ALA A 31 -2.55 13.08 7.15
C ALA A 31 -1.18 13.51 7.72
N GLU A 32 -0.97 13.33 9.02
CA GLU A 32 0.31 13.64 9.68
C GLU A 32 1.44 12.75 9.14
N ALA A 33 1.17 11.46 8.94
CA ALA A 33 2.14 10.53 8.36
C ALA A 33 2.57 10.97 6.95
N CYS A 34 1.62 11.34 6.09
CA CYS A 34 1.91 11.85 4.76
C CYS A 34 2.73 13.15 4.80
N LEU A 35 2.33 14.11 5.64
CA LEU A 35 3.03 15.38 5.79
C LEU A 35 4.47 15.20 6.31
N SER A 36 4.69 14.25 7.23
CA SER A 36 6.01 13.95 7.76
C SER A 36 6.98 13.37 6.72
N LEU A 37 6.44 12.73 5.68
CA LEU A 37 7.19 12.27 4.50
C LEU A 37 7.30 13.34 3.39
N GLY A 38 6.82 14.56 3.64
CA GLY A 38 6.91 15.68 2.70
C GLY A 38 5.83 15.72 1.62
N MET A 39 4.82 14.84 1.69
CA MET A 39 3.72 14.84 0.73
C MET A 39 2.84 16.08 0.87
N LYS A 40 2.36 16.61 -0.27
CA LYS A 40 1.45 17.76 -0.34
C LYS A 40 0.21 17.47 -1.19
N ASN A 41 0.29 16.46 -2.07
CA ASN A 41 -0.75 16.08 -3.01
C ASN A 41 -0.67 14.58 -3.31
N PRO A 42 -0.87 13.68 -2.31
CA PRO A 42 -0.74 12.25 -2.51
C PRO A 42 -1.85 11.67 -3.40
N LEU A 43 -1.53 10.55 -4.07
CA LEU A 43 -2.50 9.67 -4.71
C LEU A 43 -2.80 8.50 -3.77
N LEU A 44 -4.06 8.29 -3.41
CA LEU A 44 -4.50 7.11 -2.67
C LEU A 44 -4.84 5.99 -3.67
N VAL A 45 -4.09 4.90 -3.60
CA VAL A 45 -4.31 3.69 -4.39
C VAL A 45 -5.00 2.64 -3.52
N THR A 46 -6.12 2.11 -3.99
CA THR A 46 -6.94 1.15 -3.24
C THR A 46 -7.55 0.08 -4.15
N ASP A 47 -8.11 -0.97 -3.55
CA ASP A 47 -8.80 -2.02 -4.27
C ASP A 47 -10.22 -1.60 -4.68
N PRO A 48 -10.76 -2.07 -5.84
CA PRO A 48 -12.15 -1.82 -6.25
C PRO A 48 -13.18 -2.29 -5.21
N GLY A 49 -12.85 -3.33 -4.45
CA GLY A 49 -13.72 -3.86 -3.38
C GLY A 49 -13.75 -2.99 -2.13
N VAL A 50 -12.79 -2.09 -1.96
CA VAL A 50 -12.63 -1.26 -0.76
C VAL A 50 -12.97 0.20 -1.03
N VAL A 51 -12.83 0.68 -2.26
CA VAL A 51 -12.95 2.10 -2.65
C VAL A 51 -14.26 2.77 -2.22
N ASN A 52 -15.37 2.02 -2.18
CA ASN A 52 -16.68 2.53 -1.80
C ASN A 52 -17.00 2.37 -0.30
N LEU A 53 -16.07 1.86 0.49
CA LEU A 53 -16.25 1.72 1.93
C LEU A 53 -16.02 3.06 2.64
N PRO A 54 -16.74 3.34 3.74
CA PRO A 54 -16.58 4.59 4.49
C PRO A 54 -15.14 4.91 4.88
N MET A 55 -14.34 3.90 5.20
CA MET A 55 -12.94 4.10 5.59
C MET A 55 -12.12 4.87 4.55
N ILE A 56 -12.41 4.73 3.25
CA ILE A 56 -11.71 5.47 2.20
C ILE A 56 -12.20 6.91 2.12
N SER A 57 -13.53 7.12 2.08
CA SER A 57 -14.09 8.48 2.04
C SER A 57 -13.70 9.30 3.29
N ASP A 58 -13.70 8.67 4.46
CA ASP A 58 -13.34 9.31 5.71
C ASP A 58 -11.85 9.68 5.75
N ALA A 59 -10.97 8.78 5.29
CA ALA A 59 -9.53 9.05 5.17
C ALA A 59 -9.24 10.21 4.20
N VAL A 60 -9.90 10.23 3.03
CA VAL A 60 -9.77 11.33 2.06
C VAL A 60 -10.29 12.64 2.64
N ALA A 61 -11.44 12.62 3.32
CA ALA A 61 -12.01 13.80 3.96
C ALA A 61 -11.08 14.35 5.06
N ALA A 62 -10.51 13.48 5.88
CA ALA A 62 -9.55 13.86 6.92
C ALA A 62 -8.28 14.49 6.33
N ASN A 63 -7.72 13.90 5.26
CA ASN A 63 -6.58 14.46 4.56
C ASN A 63 -6.89 15.84 3.97
N ASN A 64 -8.02 15.98 3.27
CA ASN A 64 -8.45 17.25 2.70
C ASN A 64 -8.64 18.33 3.79
N ALA A 65 -9.24 17.98 4.93
CA ALA A 65 -9.39 18.88 6.07
C ALA A 65 -8.05 19.33 6.68
N ALA A 66 -7.03 18.48 6.59
CA ALA A 66 -5.67 18.80 7.00
C ALA A 66 -4.87 19.59 5.95
N GLY A 67 -5.50 20.01 4.84
CA GLY A 67 -4.85 20.74 3.75
C GLY A 67 -4.01 19.85 2.82
N LEU A 68 -4.28 18.55 2.81
CA LEU A 68 -3.60 17.53 2.00
C LEU A 68 -4.58 16.99 0.94
N PRO A 69 -4.75 17.66 -0.21
CA PRO A 69 -5.66 17.21 -1.25
C PRO A 69 -5.26 15.81 -1.72
N THR A 70 -6.21 14.88 -1.68
CA THR A 70 -5.96 13.46 -1.93
C THR A 70 -6.90 12.95 -3.01
N ALA A 71 -6.35 12.55 -4.16
CA ALA A 71 -7.11 11.87 -5.21
C ALA A 71 -7.11 10.35 -4.95
N VAL A 72 -8.05 9.63 -5.55
CA VAL A 72 -8.19 8.18 -5.39
C VAL A 72 -8.06 7.48 -6.75
N PHE A 73 -7.29 6.40 -6.79
CA PHE A 73 -7.20 5.47 -7.91
C PHE A 73 -7.51 4.05 -7.43
N SER A 74 -8.43 3.38 -8.11
CA SER A 74 -8.89 2.03 -7.75
C SER A 74 -9.10 1.09 -8.94
N ASP A 75 -8.68 1.51 -10.13
CA ASP A 75 -8.81 0.67 -11.34
C ASP A 75 -7.67 -0.35 -11.43
N ILE A 76 -7.67 -1.30 -10.49
CA ILE A 76 -6.70 -2.40 -10.38
C ILE A 76 -7.43 -3.73 -10.24
N GLN A 77 -6.83 -4.79 -10.73
CA GLN A 77 -7.36 -6.14 -10.62
C GLN A 77 -6.82 -6.86 -9.38
N GLY A 78 -7.54 -7.89 -8.91
CA GLY A 78 -6.94 -8.89 -8.04
C GLY A 78 -5.80 -9.60 -8.79
N ASN A 79 -4.59 -9.62 -8.23
CA ASN A 79 -3.34 -9.89 -8.95
C ASN A 79 -3.10 -8.84 -10.04
N PRO A 80 -2.53 -7.69 -9.69
CA PRO A 80 -2.41 -6.55 -10.61
C PRO A 80 -1.53 -6.89 -11.81
N VAL A 81 -1.90 -6.33 -12.95
CA VAL A 81 -1.20 -6.48 -14.22
C VAL A 81 -0.44 -5.19 -14.57
N GLY A 82 0.47 -5.27 -15.54
CA GLY A 82 1.26 -4.11 -15.98
C GLY A 82 0.40 -2.91 -16.40
N SER A 83 -0.69 -3.15 -17.14
CA SER A 83 -1.60 -2.08 -17.58
C SER A 83 -2.36 -1.39 -16.42
N ASP A 84 -2.59 -2.05 -15.28
CA ASP A 84 -3.14 -1.43 -14.08
C ASP A 84 -2.18 -0.35 -13.54
N VAL A 85 -0.89 -0.70 -13.47
CA VAL A 85 0.17 0.23 -13.04
C VAL A 85 0.29 1.41 -13.99
N GLU A 86 0.26 1.17 -15.30
CA GLU A 86 0.33 2.24 -16.30
C GLU A 86 -0.85 3.23 -16.19
N ARG A 87 -2.07 2.73 -15.95
CA ARG A 87 -3.22 3.61 -15.70
C ARG A 87 -3.02 4.44 -14.42
N GLY A 88 -2.54 3.83 -13.35
CA GLY A 88 -2.22 4.53 -12.11
C GLY A 88 -1.13 5.58 -12.30
N LEU A 89 -0.08 5.29 -13.06
CA LEU A 89 0.97 6.25 -13.42
C LEU A 89 0.43 7.44 -14.21
N ASN A 90 -0.50 7.21 -15.13
CA ASN A 90 -1.13 8.29 -15.88
C ASN A 90 -1.93 9.22 -14.95
N VAL A 91 -2.67 8.68 -13.98
CA VAL A 91 -3.38 9.48 -12.97
C VAL A 91 -2.38 10.24 -12.09
N LEU A 92 -1.35 9.56 -11.60
CA LEU A 92 -0.32 10.16 -10.75
C LEU A 92 0.37 11.34 -11.44
N ARG A 93 0.78 11.18 -12.70
CA ARG A 93 1.48 12.21 -13.48
C ARG A 93 0.56 13.37 -13.86
N SER A 94 -0.65 13.09 -14.34
CA SER A 94 -1.62 14.13 -14.74
C SER A 94 -2.10 14.96 -13.55
N GLY A 95 -2.19 14.36 -12.36
CA GLY A 95 -2.54 15.04 -11.11
C GLY A 95 -1.36 15.73 -10.42
N ASN A 96 -0.13 15.59 -10.93
CA ASN A 96 1.10 16.06 -10.29
C ASN A 96 1.22 15.57 -8.82
N HIS A 97 0.87 14.30 -8.59
CA HIS A 97 0.93 13.73 -7.25
C HIS A 97 2.38 13.51 -6.83
N ASP A 98 2.67 13.77 -5.57
CA ASP A 98 4.02 13.80 -4.99
C ASP A 98 4.28 12.71 -3.94
N GLY A 99 3.37 11.77 -3.79
CA GLY A 99 3.47 10.62 -2.91
C GLY A 99 2.31 9.65 -3.14
N VAL A 100 2.42 8.46 -2.59
CA VAL A 100 1.39 7.43 -2.73
C VAL A 100 0.96 6.94 -1.34
N ILE A 101 -0.35 6.93 -1.13
CA ILE A 101 -0.98 6.23 -0.01
C ILE A 101 -1.49 4.91 -0.57
N VAL A 102 -1.02 3.79 -0.02
CA VAL A 102 -1.49 2.47 -0.40
C VAL A 102 -2.47 1.99 0.67
N PHE A 103 -3.74 1.94 0.35
CA PHE A 103 -4.80 1.63 1.32
C PHE A 103 -5.62 0.44 0.84
N GLY A 104 -5.34 -0.76 1.36
CA GLY A 104 -6.04 -1.96 0.90
C GLY A 104 -5.31 -3.25 1.22
N GLY A 105 -5.62 -4.30 0.48
CA GLY A 105 -4.97 -5.61 0.56
C GLY A 105 -3.70 -5.71 -0.29
N GLY A 106 -3.19 -6.94 -0.47
CA GLY A 106 -1.95 -7.21 -1.21
C GLY A 106 -1.94 -6.64 -2.63
N SER A 107 -3.06 -6.68 -3.36
CA SER A 107 -3.14 -6.15 -4.73
C SER A 107 -2.97 -4.62 -4.77
N ALA A 108 -3.63 -3.89 -3.86
CA ALA A 108 -3.44 -2.46 -3.71
C ALA A 108 -2.00 -2.13 -3.31
N MET A 109 -1.42 -2.91 -2.38
CA MET A 109 -0.02 -2.75 -1.96
C MET A 109 0.94 -2.90 -3.13
N ASP A 110 0.80 -3.96 -3.91
CA ASP A 110 1.70 -4.23 -5.02
C ASP A 110 1.56 -3.20 -6.14
N ALA A 111 0.34 -2.86 -6.55
CA ALA A 111 0.10 -1.83 -7.56
C ALA A 111 0.59 -0.45 -7.09
N GLY A 112 0.22 -0.02 -5.88
CA GLY A 112 0.55 1.31 -5.37
C GLY A 112 2.04 1.52 -5.14
N LYS A 113 2.74 0.52 -4.59
CA LYS A 113 4.21 0.55 -4.45
C LYS A 113 4.90 0.63 -5.81
N THR A 114 4.40 -0.14 -6.80
CA THR A 114 4.96 -0.09 -8.16
C THR A 114 4.70 1.26 -8.82
N ILE A 115 3.51 1.86 -8.64
CA ILE A 115 3.20 3.21 -9.14
C ILE A 115 4.16 4.24 -8.52
N ALA A 116 4.39 4.20 -7.21
CA ALA A 116 5.32 5.10 -6.54
C ALA A 116 6.76 4.92 -7.04
N PHE A 117 7.20 3.68 -7.22
CA PHE A 117 8.52 3.33 -7.75
C PHE A 117 8.71 3.85 -9.17
N MET A 118 7.73 3.61 -10.05
CA MET A 118 7.80 3.96 -11.47
C MET A 118 7.56 5.44 -11.77
N ALA A 119 7.23 6.27 -10.80
CA ALA A 119 6.84 7.67 -11.01
C ALA A 119 7.84 8.47 -11.86
N GLY A 120 9.14 8.35 -11.57
CA GLY A 120 10.23 9.02 -12.28
C GLY A 120 11.14 8.09 -13.08
N GLN A 121 10.78 6.80 -13.24
CA GLN A 121 11.60 5.89 -14.02
C GLN A 121 11.38 6.07 -15.53
N THR A 122 12.41 5.77 -16.31
CA THR A 122 12.40 5.87 -17.78
C THR A 122 12.43 4.50 -18.49
N LEU A 123 12.85 3.46 -17.78
CA LEU A 123 12.82 2.08 -18.27
C LEU A 123 11.44 1.46 -18.07
N SER A 124 11.18 0.34 -18.73
CA SER A 124 9.97 -0.46 -18.48
C SER A 124 9.97 -1.00 -17.05
N MET A 125 8.79 -1.14 -16.42
CA MET A 125 8.71 -1.69 -15.07
C MET A 125 9.32 -3.10 -14.98
N PHE A 126 9.19 -3.92 -16.02
CA PHE A 126 9.71 -5.28 -16.04
C PHE A 126 11.23 -5.38 -16.25
N ASP A 127 11.90 -4.26 -16.61
CA ASP A 127 13.37 -4.17 -16.59
C ASP A 127 13.91 -4.20 -15.15
N PHE A 128 13.05 -3.96 -14.16
CA PHE A 128 13.37 -4.02 -12.73
C PHE A 128 12.93 -5.34 -12.07
N GLU A 129 12.68 -6.39 -12.86
CA GLU A 129 12.45 -7.73 -12.32
C GLU A 129 13.60 -8.13 -11.39
N ASP A 130 13.28 -8.74 -10.25
CA ASP A 130 14.25 -9.15 -9.22
C ASP A 130 15.16 -10.26 -9.73
N ARG A 131 16.09 -9.87 -10.60
CA ARG A 131 17.12 -10.71 -11.20
C ARG A 131 18.47 -9.98 -11.15
N GLY A 132 19.43 -10.57 -10.45
CA GLY A 132 20.77 -10.00 -10.34
C GLY A 132 20.75 -8.60 -9.74
N ASP A 133 21.26 -7.63 -10.49
CA ASP A 133 21.40 -6.24 -10.08
C ASP A 133 20.47 -5.26 -10.84
N ASN A 134 19.41 -5.78 -11.48
CA ASN A 134 18.44 -4.96 -12.26
C ASN A 134 17.92 -3.76 -11.48
N TRP A 135 17.69 -3.91 -10.18
CA TRP A 135 17.22 -2.83 -9.31
C TRP A 135 18.16 -1.61 -9.27
N THR A 136 19.46 -1.81 -9.57
CA THR A 136 20.45 -0.72 -9.58
C THR A 136 20.31 0.22 -10.78
N HIS A 137 19.54 -0.18 -11.80
CA HIS A 137 19.26 0.66 -12.97
C HIS A 137 18.20 1.75 -12.68
N ALA A 138 17.52 1.67 -11.54
CA ALA A 138 16.52 2.67 -11.15
C ALA A 138 17.17 3.98 -10.72
N ASP A 139 16.52 5.11 -11.08
CA ASP A 139 16.82 6.40 -10.48
C ASP A 139 16.15 6.49 -9.10
N PRO A 140 16.91 6.47 -8.00
CA PRO A 140 16.34 6.53 -6.67
C PRO A 140 15.65 7.86 -6.35
N ASN A 141 16.01 8.94 -7.07
CA ASN A 141 15.36 10.25 -6.89
C ASN A 141 14.00 10.33 -7.57
N GLY A 142 13.71 9.40 -8.48
CA GLY A 142 12.43 9.30 -9.16
C GLY A 142 11.38 8.49 -8.39
N ILE A 143 11.72 7.96 -7.22
CA ILE A 143 10.82 7.13 -6.41
C ILE A 143 10.08 8.02 -5.41
N LEU A 144 8.75 7.96 -5.41
CA LEU A 144 7.93 8.75 -4.50
C LEU A 144 7.79 8.10 -3.12
N PRO A 145 7.61 8.91 -2.06
CA PRO A 145 7.36 8.40 -0.72
C PRO A 145 6.03 7.63 -0.65
N ILE A 146 5.98 6.63 0.23
CA ILE A 146 4.85 5.73 0.40
C ILE A 146 4.42 5.70 1.87
N VAL A 147 3.11 5.88 2.10
CA VAL A 147 2.44 5.50 3.36
C VAL A 147 1.56 4.30 3.07
N ALA A 148 1.68 3.24 3.86
CA ALA A 148 0.86 2.04 3.70
C ALA A 148 -0.17 1.89 4.83
N VAL A 149 -1.40 1.51 4.44
CA VAL A 149 -2.53 1.25 5.34
C VAL A 149 -3.13 -0.10 4.94
N PRO A 150 -2.63 -1.22 5.50
CA PRO A 150 -3.17 -2.54 5.19
C PRO A 150 -4.58 -2.71 5.77
N THR A 151 -5.46 -3.34 4.99
CA THR A 151 -6.81 -3.74 5.42
C THR A 151 -6.94 -5.25 5.59
N THR A 152 -5.88 -5.99 5.34
CA THR A 152 -5.82 -7.45 5.50
C THR A 152 -4.61 -7.81 6.36
N SER A 153 -4.73 -8.85 7.17
CA SER A 153 -3.59 -9.43 7.90
C SER A 153 -3.20 -10.75 7.22
N GLY A 154 -2.14 -10.72 6.42
CA GLY A 154 -1.73 -11.89 5.63
C GLY A 154 -0.42 -11.67 4.88
N THR A 155 -0.47 -10.93 3.79
CA THR A 155 0.64 -10.83 2.81
C THR A 155 1.92 -10.20 3.35
N GLY A 156 1.85 -9.31 4.34
CA GLY A 156 3.02 -8.56 4.82
C GLY A 156 3.63 -7.61 3.79
N SER A 157 2.93 -7.33 2.68
CA SER A 157 3.47 -6.47 1.59
C SER A 157 3.78 -5.05 2.06
N GLU A 158 3.13 -4.56 3.11
CA GLU A 158 3.36 -3.26 3.73
C GLU A 158 4.76 -3.11 4.34
N VAL A 159 5.43 -4.20 4.67
CA VAL A 159 6.81 -4.20 5.18
C VAL A 159 7.80 -4.81 4.17
N GLY A 160 7.35 -5.09 2.95
CA GLY A 160 8.16 -5.67 1.88
C GLY A 160 8.77 -4.61 0.94
N ARG A 161 9.91 -4.94 0.35
CA ARG A 161 10.63 -4.14 -0.67
C ARG A 161 10.37 -4.61 -2.09
N ALA A 162 9.45 -5.55 -2.25
CA ALA A 162 9.10 -6.15 -3.53
C ALA A 162 7.61 -6.03 -3.80
N THR A 163 7.24 -6.20 -5.05
CA THR A 163 5.85 -6.28 -5.51
C THR A 163 5.73 -7.37 -6.55
N VAL A 164 4.52 -7.91 -6.72
CA VAL A 164 4.24 -8.95 -7.71
C VAL A 164 3.25 -8.39 -8.73
N ILE A 165 3.72 -8.24 -9.98
CA ILE A 165 2.91 -7.74 -11.09
C ILE A 165 2.90 -8.79 -12.20
N ILE A 166 1.74 -9.03 -12.80
CA ILE A 166 1.63 -9.92 -13.95
C ILE A 166 2.07 -9.16 -15.21
N ASP A 167 3.03 -9.73 -15.93
CA ASP A 167 3.37 -9.29 -17.27
C ASP A 167 2.36 -9.88 -18.26
N GLU A 168 1.61 -9.01 -18.92
CA GLU A 168 0.56 -9.40 -19.88
C GLU A 168 1.13 -9.99 -21.16
N ALA A 169 2.41 -9.78 -21.47
CA ALA A 169 3.05 -10.29 -22.65
C ALA A 169 3.27 -11.81 -22.60
N ASP A 170 3.56 -12.35 -21.43
CA ASP A 170 3.83 -13.77 -21.22
C ASP A 170 2.93 -14.42 -20.14
N HIS A 171 2.03 -13.63 -19.55
CA HIS A 171 1.09 -14.04 -18.47
C HIS A 171 1.80 -14.60 -17.24
N THR A 172 3.04 -14.17 -16.97
CA THR A 172 3.79 -14.59 -15.79
C THR A 172 3.77 -13.55 -14.69
N LYS A 173 3.82 -14.02 -13.44
CA LYS A 173 4.04 -13.15 -12.26
C LYS A 173 5.51 -12.80 -12.19
N LYS A 174 5.81 -11.51 -12.23
CA LYS A 174 7.18 -10.99 -12.06
C LYS A 174 7.28 -10.27 -10.73
N ILE A 175 8.37 -10.53 -10.03
CA ILE A 175 8.71 -9.83 -8.81
C ILE A 175 9.54 -8.62 -9.21
N LEU A 176 9.10 -7.43 -8.83
CA LEU A 176 9.85 -6.19 -8.96
C LEU A 176 10.42 -5.83 -7.60
N PHE A 177 11.68 -5.44 -7.56
CA PHE A 177 12.36 -5.16 -6.30
C PHE A 177 13.14 -3.84 -6.36
N HIS A 178 13.01 -3.06 -5.29
CA HIS A 178 13.93 -1.95 -5.01
C HIS A 178 13.89 -1.61 -3.51
N PRO A 179 15.03 -1.32 -2.86
CA PRO A 179 15.04 -0.99 -1.43
C PRO A 179 14.09 0.14 -1.02
N GLN A 180 13.87 1.13 -1.88
CA GLN A 180 12.99 2.27 -1.63
C GLN A 180 11.49 1.99 -1.96
N MET A 181 11.13 0.80 -2.40
CA MET A 181 9.72 0.38 -2.46
C MET A 181 9.14 0.09 -1.06
N LEU A 182 9.99 0.07 -0.05
CA LEU A 182 9.56 -0.06 1.33
C LEU A 182 8.79 1.20 1.76
N PRO A 183 7.54 1.10 2.22
CA PRO A 183 6.80 2.23 2.78
C PRO A 183 7.58 2.91 3.90
N GLY A 184 7.62 4.24 3.90
CA GLY A 184 8.28 5.01 4.95
C GLY A 184 7.54 4.94 6.28
N ILE A 185 6.20 4.89 6.23
CA ILE A 185 5.33 4.71 7.40
C ILE A 185 4.24 3.71 7.05
N VAL A 186 3.95 2.81 7.98
CA VAL A 186 2.80 1.89 7.94
C VAL A 186 1.85 2.22 9.08
N ILE A 187 0.56 2.32 8.78
CA ILE A 187 -0.50 2.48 9.79
C ILE A 187 -1.30 1.18 9.81
N GLU A 188 -1.09 0.39 10.85
CA GLU A 188 -1.79 -0.87 11.09
C GLU A 188 -2.92 -0.66 12.11
N ASP A 189 -4.08 -0.28 11.60
CA ASP A 189 -5.28 -0.09 12.40
C ASP A 189 -6.17 -1.33 12.32
N PRO A 190 -6.28 -2.13 13.40
CA PRO A 190 -7.05 -3.37 13.36
C PRO A 190 -8.54 -3.15 13.13
N GLU A 191 -9.07 -1.95 13.39
CA GLU A 191 -10.48 -1.64 13.14
C GLU A 191 -10.82 -1.65 11.63
N LEU A 192 -9.84 -1.40 10.76
CA LEU A 192 -10.02 -1.45 9.30
C LEU A 192 -10.22 -2.88 8.77
N THR A 193 -9.92 -3.89 9.56
CA THR A 193 -10.08 -5.30 9.17
C THR A 193 -11.43 -5.91 9.59
N ILE A 194 -12.18 -5.25 10.48
CA ILE A 194 -13.40 -5.80 11.08
C ILE A 194 -14.49 -6.03 10.04
N GLY A 195 -14.58 -5.19 9.02
CA GLY A 195 -15.59 -5.26 7.96
C GLY A 195 -15.28 -6.25 6.84
N LEU A 196 -14.16 -6.96 6.90
CA LEU A 196 -13.80 -7.92 5.84
C LEU A 196 -14.74 -9.12 5.80
N PRO A 197 -15.10 -9.63 4.59
CA PRO A 197 -15.80 -10.90 4.46
C PRO A 197 -15.05 -12.05 5.16
N ALA A 198 -15.79 -12.94 5.81
CA ALA A 198 -15.20 -14.07 6.56
C ALA A 198 -14.24 -14.93 5.70
N SER A 199 -14.55 -15.11 4.40
CA SER A 199 -13.69 -15.83 3.47
C SER A 199 -12.35 -15.12 3.27
N ILE A 200 -12.34 -13.80 3.12
CA ILE A 200 -11.11 -13.01 2.98
C ILE A 200 -10.27 -13.13 4.25
N THR A 201 -10.91 -12.98 5.42
CA THR A 201 -10.23 -13.14 6.71
C THR A 201 -9.60 -14.52 6.86
N ALA A 202 -10.30 -15.57 6.44
CA ALA A 202 -9.77 -16.93 6.50
C ALA A 202 -8.58 -17.13 5.55
N TRP A 203 -8.69 -16.66 4.30
CA TRP A 203 -7.62 -16.82 3.31
C TRP A 203 -6.37 -16.04 3.69
N THR A 204 -6.51 -14.79 4.10
CA THR A 204 -5.37 -13.97 4.53
C THR A 204 -4.75 -14.48 5.82
N GLY A 205 -5.56 -15.00 6.75
CA GLY A 205 -5.03 -15.65 7.97
C GLY A 205 -4.25 -16.93 7.68
N MET A 206 -4.67 -17.72 6.68
CA MET A 206 -3.90 -18.88 6.21
C MET A 206 -2.61 -18.48 5.52
N ASP A 207 -2.62 -17.38 4.77
CA ASP A 207 -1.43 -16.80 4.15
C ASP A 207 -0.41 -16.35 5.22
N ALA A 208 -0.88 -15.63 6.25
CA ALA A 208 -0.04 -15.26 7.39
C ALA A 208 0.57 -16.48 8.10
N LEU A 209 -0.22 -17.57 8.26
CA LEU A 209 0.27 -18.80 8.85
C LEU A 209 1.35 -19.44 7.96
N ALA A 210 1.16 -19.46 6.63
CA ALA A 210 2.14 -20.01 5.70
C ALA A 210 3.47 -19.24 5.80
N HIS A 211 3.44 -17.91 5.79
CA HIS A 211 4.62 -17.08 5.97
C HIS A 211 5.34 -17.31 7.31
N CYS A 212 4.62 -17.68 8.36
CA CYS A 212 5.24 -18.00 9.65
C CYS A 212 5.87 -19.40 9.69
N LEU A 213 5.51 -20.29 8.76
CA LEU A 213 5.99 -21.67 8.71
C LEU A 213 7.15 -21.86 7.73
N GLU A 214 7.32 -20.97 6.77
CA GLU A 214 8.43 -20.94 5.80
C GLU A 214 9.72 -20.43 6.44
#